data_da0c447b182d7b4746632a45f18a3549
#
_entry.id   da0c447b182d7b4746632a45f18a3549
#
_cell.length_a   1.000
_cell.length_b   1.000
_cell.length_c   1.000
_cell.angle_alpha   90.00
_cell.angle_beta   90.00
_cell.angle_gamma   90.00
#
_symmetry.space_group_name_H-M   'P 1'
#
loop_
_entity.id
_entity.type
_entity.pdbx_description
1 polymer ?
#
loop_
_entity_poly.entity_id
_entity_poly.type
_entity_poly.pdbx_seq_one_letter_code
_entity_poly.pdbx_strand_id
1 'polypeptide(L)'
;MPNLIALIVGIDNYPTPLPALDGCVNDAQAFNKFLNDWCVVNSYTYNVKTLFNEQSTRQNVTDAFSVFSSATDADTCVLYYSGHGSQMPAPKEFWDEVNGLSETLVCIDSRTVGNRDLIDKELTYLIGKATTGKRNQFIVVMDCCHSGSNTRDIDTKSRKADVSTYTPRGVEEFMGYTEYINYQPPGARHIHFAAAKDNETAKEYPINNVARGVFTYSLIEVLTETNAKISYKELIQRVRQRVQFRVNEQMPSLDTYVVAADSDNRFLTNTPIASSFVISKLKNIGWAINAGDILGVGKDTVFEIPSLGKTISPTTIKGSYSTVAGFDTLDPSKQFSANVKSWGSSTFKTKKRNIFIATDGDSKANSVFQTAASNSVLINFVNDIKLADYVVRAYDGSYRLTTVTSSIPLFRRVAGIDSAAAVQFLGDVETVLNWRNKIEVNNVLSNFSDNDLKITFCDANSAPISNPTYTQADAASTVIMQVSVTNKSTKPFFVSGIYFCSDFSISNFLLPNQFLQPNETVWLQYNNKRDVPLYVPAAFQSWGIKSITEHLKFFISADALTTDGQNQSGLQLDMKTAQTTRAIGAIQSLPNLNLGDWRTFDADFTTVCP
;
A
#
# COMPACT_ATOMS: atom_id res chain seq x y z
N MET A 1 24.66 -17.30 12.26
CA MET A 1 23.20 -17.38 12.09
C MET A 1 22.68 -15.95 12.14
N PRO A 2 21.69 -15.59 11.32
CA PRO A 2 21.06 -14.28 11.41
C PRO A 2 20.30 -14.13 12.73
N ASN A 3 20.11 -12.89 13.19
CA ASN A 3 19.34 -12.61 14.38
C ASN A 3 17.95 -12.09 14.00
N LEU A 4 16.95 -12.44 14.81
CA LEU A 4 15.72 -11.70 14.91
C LEU A 4 15.76 -10.89 16.22
N ILE A 5 15.75 -9.58 16.09
CA ILE A 5 15.84 -8.63 17.19
C ILE A 5 14.48 -7.98 17.37
N ALA A 6 13.87 -8.10 18.54
CA ALA A 6 12.53 -7.61 18.77
C ALA A 6 12.43 -6.69 20.00
N LEU A 7 11.65 -5.61 19.85
CA LEU A 7 11.11 -4.82 20.95
C LEU A 7 9.61 -5.04 21.01
N ILE A 8 9.11 -5.56 22.12
CA ILE A 8 7.70 -5.93 22.29
C ILE A 8 7.12 -5.19 23.48
N VAL A 9 6.11 -4.37 23.22
CA VAL A 9 5.43 -3.53 24.20
C VAL A 9 3.96 -3.93 24.30
N GLY A 10 3.46 -4.12 25.53
CA GLY A 10 2.06 -4.42 25.80
C GLY A 10 1.57 -3.70 27.07
N ILE A 11 0.48 -2.95 26.97
CA ILE A 11 -0.01 -2.10 28.08
C ILE A 11 -1.51 -2.29 28.28
N ASP A 12 -1.90 -2.85 29.43
CA ASP A 12 -3.29 -3.00 29.85
C ASP A 12 -3.62 -2.06 31.04
N ASN A 13 -2.71 -1.94 32.01
CA ASN A 13 -2.96 -1.32 33.32
C ASN A 13 -2.79 0.21 33.31
N TYR A 14 -3.45 0.90 32.41
CA TYR A 14 -3.36 2.37 32.36
C TYR A 14 -3.90 3.03 33.64
N PRO A 15 -3.21 4.06 34.18
CA PRO A 15 -3.70 4.81 35.29
C PRO A 15 -4.89 5.73 34.88
N THR A 16 -5.76 6.01 35.83
CA THR A 16 -6.84 6.99 35.64
C THR A 16 -6.25 8.34 35.17
N PRO A 17 -6.86 9.02 34.16
CA PRO A 17 -8.22 8.82 33.63
C PRO A 17 -8.35 7.85 32.44
N LEU A 18 -7.29 7.20 31.99
CA LEU A 18 -7.36 6.29 30.87
C LEU A 18 -8.10 4.99 31.24
N PRO A 19 -8.94 4.45 30.35
CA PRO A 19 -9.56 3.16 30.58
C PRO A 19 -8.52 2.03 30.51
N ALA A 20 -8.61 1.06 31.43
CA ALA A 20 -7.80 -0.14 31.36
C ALA A 20 -8.23 -1.03 30.18
N LEU A 21 -7.24 -1.69 29.57
CA LEU A 21 -7.42 -2.73 28.57
C LEU A 21 -7.21 -4.10 29.21
N ASP A 22 -7.50 -5.19 28.49
CA ASP A 22 -7.40 -6.54 29.03
C ASP A 22 -6.61 -7.48 28.13
N GLY A 23 -6.37 -7.11 26.87
CA GLY A 23 -5.85 -8.00 25.83
C GLY A 23 -4.46 -7.67 25.33
N CYS A 24 -3.91 -6.51 25.64
CA CYS A 24 -2.67 -6.03 25.03
C CYS A 24 -1.44 -6.81 25.47
N VAL A 25 -1.33 -7.11 26.78
CA VAL A 25 -0.23 -7.95 27.29
C VAL A 25 -0.37 -9.39 26.78
N ASN A 26 -1.60 -9.93 26.73
CA ASN A 26 -1.85 -11.26 26.16
C ASN A 26 -1.43 -11.35 24.68
N ASP A 27 -1.70 -10.31 23.91
CA ASP A 27 -1.31 -10.22 22.49
C ASP A 27 0.20 -10.11 22.33
N ALA A 28 0.83 -9.25 23.12
CA ALA A 28 2.29 -9.07 23.13
C ALA A 28 3.01 -10.37 23.47
N GLN A 29 2.53 -11.10 24.49
CA GLN A 29 3.09 -12.41 24.87
C GLN A 29 2.88 -13.45 23.79
N ALA A 30 1.70 -13.50 23.17
CA ALA A 30 1.42 -14.47 22.10
C ALA A 30 2.26 -14.19 20.85
N PHE A 31 2.43 -12.91 20.47
CA PHE A 31 3.27 -12.54 19.34
C PHE A 31 4.75 -12.80 19.63
N ASN A 32 5.22 -12.51 20.85
CA ASN A 32 6.57 -12.89 21.32
C ASN A 32 6.82 -14.40 21.20
N LYS A 33 5.87 -15.20 21.68
CA LYS A 33 5.95 -16.67 21.56
C LYS A 33 6.03 -17.10 20.09
N PHE A 34 5.19 -16.55 19.23
CA PHE A 34 5.21 -16.84 17.78
C PHE A 34 6.59 -16.55 17.18
N LEU A 35 7.18 -15.38 17.47
CA LEU A 35 8.51 -15.01 16.95
C LEU A 35 9.60 -15.97 17.45
N ASN A 36 9.57 -16.34 18.73
CA ASN A 36 10.52 -17.32 19.28
C ASN A 36 10.40 -18.68 18.60
N ASP A 37 9.18 -19.21 18.46
CA ASP A 37 8.92 -20.50 17.81
C ASP A 37 9.37 -20.47 16.32
N TRP A 38 9.12 -19.34 15.63
CA TRP A 38 9.58 -19.14 14.26
C TRP A 38 11.11 -19.15 14.15
N CYS A 39 11.81 -18.50 15.08
CA CYS A 39 13.27 -18.48 15.12
C CYS A 39 13.86 -19.89 15.29
N VAL A 40 13.27 -20.70 16.18
CA VAL A 40 13.70 -22.10 16.37
C VAL A 40 13.59 -22.89 15.06
N VAL A 41 12.45 -22.76 14.35
CA VAL A 41 12.20 -23.51 13.11
C VAL A 41 13.11 -23.05 11.97
N ASN A 42 13.44 -21.74 11.91
CA ASN A 42 14.19 -21.15 10.80
C ASN A 42 15.68 -20.91 11.11
N SER A 43 16.18 -21.40 12.24
CA SER A 43 17.58 -21.29 12.65
C SER A 43 18.07 -19.83 12.80
N TYR A 44 17.24 -18.99 13.41
CA TYR A 44 17.59 -17.62 13.81
C TYR A 44 17.92 -17.58 15.31
N THR A 45 18.84 -16.70 15.70
CA THR A 45 19.01 -16.34 17.10
C THR A 45 17.94 -15.31 17.49
N TYR A 46 17.19 -15.57 18.56
CA TYR A 46 16.14 -14.65 19.02
C TYR A 46 16.64 -13.73 20.14
N ASN A 47 16.70 -12.44 19.89
CA ASN A 47 17.06 -11.41 20.85
C ASN A 47 15.85 -10.50 21.09
N VAL A 48 15.28 -10.52 22.30
CA VAL A 48 14.05 -9.78 22.59
C VAL A 48 14.19 -8.88 23.81
N LYS A 49 13.65 -7.68 23.72
CA LYS A 49 13.34 -6.78 24.84
C LYS A 49 11.82 -6.70 24.97
N THR A 50 11.30 -7.05 26.12
CA THR A 50 9.87 -6.92 26.42
C THR A 50 9.65 -5.83 27.46
N LEU A 51 8.58 -5.05 27.27
CA LEU A 51 8.12 -4.04 28.22
C LEU A 51 6.61 -4.22 28.39
N PHE A 52 6.17 -4.59 29.61
CA PHE A 52 4.76 -4.80 29.90
C PHE A 52 4.30 -3.89 31.03
N ASN A 53 3.12 -3.30 30.88
CA ASN A 53 2.46 -2.44 31.86
C ASN A 53 3.42 -1.38 32.44
N GLU A 54 3.71 -1.41 33.73
CA GLU A 54 4.51 -0.44 34.46
C GLU A 54 5.93 -0.25 33.90
N GLN A 55 6.45 -1.22 33.16
CA GLN A 55 7.75 -1.11 32.49
C GLN A 55 7.68 -0.25 31.23
N SER A 56 6.48 -0.02 30.69
CA SER A 56 6.28 0.65 29.39
C SER A 56 6.16 2.17 29.54
N THR A 57 7.05 2.78 30.34
CA THR A 57 7.15 4.24 30.40
C THR A 57 7.71 4.77 29.08
N ARG A 58 7.39 6.03 28.76
CA ARG A 58 7.90 6.67 27.54
C ARG A 58 9.44 6.59 27.46
N GLN A 59 10.12 6.85 28.57
CA GLN A 59 11.58 6.75 28.64
C GLN A 59 12.06 5.32 28.36
N ASN A 60 11.48 4.32 29.02
CA ASN A 60 11.89 2.92 28.82
C ASN A 60 11.64 2.44 27.38
N VAL A 61 10.53 2.85 26.76
CA VAL A 61 10.22 2.51 25.36
C VAL A 61 11.25 3.13 24.43
N THR A 62 11.60 4.40 24.61
CA THR A 62 12.60 5.09 23.77
C THR A 62 14.01 4.51 23.95
N ASP A 63 14.42 4.22 25.18
CA ASP A 63 15.75 3.65 25.49
C ASP A 63 15.87 2.21 24.95
N ALA A 64 14.76 1.47 24.94
CA ALA A 64 14.73 0.11 24.43
C ALA A 64 15.02 0.00 22.94
N PHE A 65 14.90 1.08 22.14
CA PHE A 65 15.34 1.10 20.74
C PHE A 65 16.83 0.82 20.58
N SER A 66 17.62 0.99 21.63
CA SER A 66 19.05 0.62 21.64
C SER A 66 19.27 -0.87 21.34
N VAL A 67 18.27 -1.74 21.51
CA VAL A 67 18.35 -3.17 21.16
C VAL A 67 18.67 -3.38 19.68
N PHE A 68 18.22 -2.46 18.81
CA PHE A 68 18.43 -2.52 17.37
C PHE A 68 19.80 -2.01 16.92
N SER A 69 20.59 -1.43 17.82
CA SER A 69 21.91 -0.84 17.48
C SER A 69 22.90 -1.87 16.92
N SER A 70 22.84 -3.09 17.40
CA SER A 70 23.71 -4.21 16.99
C SER A 70 23.28 -4.91 15.71
N ALA A 71 22.11 -4.55 15.13
CA ALA A 71 21.59 -5.20 13.94
C ALA A 71 22.52 -5.00 12.73
N THR A 72 22.68 -6.04 11.94
CA THR A 72 23.41 -6.07 10.66
C THR A 72 22.46 -6.22 9.48
N ASP A 73 22.95 -6.12 8.25
CA ASP A 73 22.13 -6.30 7.03
C ASP A 73 21.47 -7.69 6.92
N ALA A 74 22.01 -8.69 7.61
CA ALA A 74 21.48 -10.05 7.61
C ALA A 74 20.38 -10.28 8.65
N ASP A 75 20.17 -9.34 9.56
CA ASP A 75 19.26 -9.49 10.68
C ASP A 75 17.85 -8.97 10.32
N THR A 76 16.86 -9.41 11.09
CA THR A 76 15.48 -8.92 11.02
C THR A 76 15.12 -8.22 12.32
N CYS A 77 14.61 -7.01 12.23
CA CYS A 77 14.17 -6.20 13.37
C CYS A 77 12.65 -6.12 13.43
N VAL A 78 12.07 -6.25 14.63
CA VAL A 78 10.62 -6.18 14.84
C VAL A 78 10.31 -5.26 16.00
N LEU A 79 9.49 -4.24 15.75
CA LEU A 79 8.82 -3.45 16.78
C LEU A 79 7.35 -3.89 16.84
N TYR A 80 6.91 -4.31 18.01
CA TYR A 80 5.51 -4.62 18.28
C TYR A 80 5.00 -3.74 19.42
N TYR A 81 3.85 -3.13 19.21
CA TYR A 81 3.15 -2.35 20.24
C TYR A 81 1.68 -2.74 20.28
N SER A 82 1.17 -2.97 21.48
CA SER A 82 -0.25 -3.18 21.76
C SER A 82 -0.66 -2.37 22.98
N GLY A 83 -1.60 -1.44 22.82
CA GLY A 83 -2.02 -0.50 23.83
C GLY A 83 -2.95 0.57 23.29
N HIS A 84 -3.14 1.65 24.02
CA HIS A 84 -3.86 2.83 23.52
C HIS A 84 -3.02 3.59 22.50
N GLY A 85 -3.66 3.98 21.41
CA GLY A 85 -3.22 5.06 20.55
C GLY A 85 -4.08 6.31 20.76
N SER A 86 -3.58 7.46 20.34
CA SER A 86 -4.25 8.75 20.49
C SER A 86 -3.71 9.76 19.48
N GLN A 87 -4.10 11.01 19.69
CA GLN A 87 -3.55 12.19 19.01
C GLN A 87 -3.19 13.26 20.04
N MET A 88 -2.26 14.15 19.66
CA MET A 88 -1.93 15.33 20.47
C MET A 88 -1.67 16.54 19.57
N PRO A 89 -1.85 17.78 20.07
CA PRO A 89 -1.52 18.97 19.31
C PRO A 89 -0.08 18.94 18.78
N ALA A 90 0.07 19.18 17.48
CA ALA A 90 1.37 19.25 16.83
C ALA A 90 1.90 20.69 16.81
N PRO A 91 3.21 20.91 16.98
CA PRO A 91 3.82 22.18 16.65
C PRO A 91 3.59 22.56 15.18
N LYS A 92 3.49 23.85 14.90
CA LYS A 92 3.31 24.35 13.52
C LYS A 92 4.47 23.99 12.58
N GLU A 93 5.63 23.77 13.15
CA GLU A 93 6.85 23.35 12.48
C GLU A 93 6.73 21.93 11.90
N PHE A 94 5.82 21.11 12.40
CA PHE A 94 5.48 19.82 11.78
C PHE A 94 4.45 20.05 10.67
N TRP A 95 4.95 20.55 9.57
CA TRP A 95 4.20 21.05 8.40
C TRP A 95 3.35 19.99 7.70
N ASP A 96 3.61 18.71 7.92
CA ASP A 96 2.88 17.57 7.38
C ASP A 96 1.61 17.22 8.17
N GLU A 97 1.41 17.85 9.34
CA GLU A 97 0.23 17.64 10.18
C GLU A 97 -0.95 18.53 9.77
N VAL A 98 -1.77 17.98 8.93
CA VAL A 98 -2.88 18.66 8.24
C VAL A 98 -3.95 19.19 9.17
N ASN A 99 -4.28 18.41 10.20
CA ASN A 99 -5.31 18.75 11.20
C ASN A 99 -4.71 19.40 12.46
N GLY A 100 -3.39 19.66 12.46
CA GLY A 100 -2.65 20.17 13.61
C GLY A 100 -2.51 19.16 14.74
N LEU A 101 -2.67 17.85 14.46
CA LEU A 101 -2.58 16.77 15.43
C LEU A 101 -1.60 15.71 14.93
N SER A 102 -0.63 15.34 15.77
CA SER A 102 0.23 14.18 15.55
C SER A 102 -0.38 12.92 16.13
N GLU A 103 -0.25 11.81 15.46
CA GLU A 103 -0.61 10.49 15.98
C GLU A 103 0.35 10.03 17.08
N THR A 104 -0.16 9.30 18.08
CA THR A 104 0.63 8.98 19.26
C THR A 104 0.45 7.55 19.74
N LEU A 105 1.53 7.01 20.32
CA LEU A 105 1.48 5.85 21.21
C LEU A 105 1.38 6.32 22.66
N VAL A 106 0.41 5.81 23.39
CA VAL A 106 0.17 6.19 24.79
C VAL A 106 0.97 5.24 25.69
N CYS A 107 2.09 5.69 26.21
CA CYS A 107 2.86 4.95 27.21
C CYS A 107 2.17 4.96 28.57
N ILE A 108 2.57 4.10 29.50
CA ILE A 108 1.91 3.96 30.81
C ILE A 108 1.91 5.25 31.63
N ASP A 109 2.93 6.09 31.46
CA ASP A 109 3.12 7.37 32.15
C ASP A 109 2.71 8.60 31.34
N SER A 110 2.25 8.44 30.10
CA SER A 110 1.99 9.54 29.16
C SER A 110 0.94 10.56 29.62
N ARG A 111 -0.02 10.16 30.43
CA ARG A 111 -1.12 11.04 30.90
C ARG A 111 -0.92 11.47 32.33
N THR A 112 0.29 11.36 32.87
CA THR A 112 0.68 11.89 34.14
C THR A 112 1.26 13.29 33.99
N VAL A 113 1.32 14.05 35.11
CA VAL A 113 1.78 15.46 35.10
C VAL A 113 3.19 15.56 34.52
N GLY A 114 3.33 16.35 33.47
CA GLY A 114 4.62 16.63 32.81
C GLY A 114 5.03 15.61 31.73
N ASN A 115 4.28 14.53 31.56
CA ASN A 115 4.59 13.52 30.54
C ASN A 115 3.62 13.62 29.35
N ARG A 116 4.15 13.45 28.16
CA ARG A 116 3.42 13.42 26.89
C ARG A 116 3.50 12.05 26.22
N ASP A 117 2.62 11.83 25.27
CA ASP A 117 2.67 10.65 24.41
C ASP A 117 3.95 10.60 23.56
N LEU A 118 4.28 9.44 23.03
CA LEU A 118 5.31 9.26 22.01
C LEU A 118 4.67 9.46 20.62
N ILE A 119 5.04 10.52 19.92
CA ILE A 119 4.45 10.85 18.61
C ILE A 119 5.07 10.03 17.47
N ASP A 120 4.33 9.92 16.36
CA ASP A 120 4.73 9.24 15.14
C ASP A 120 6.06 9.75 14.55
N LYS A 121 6.35 11.08 14.63
CA LYS A 121 7.61 11.68 14.18
C LYS A 121 8.81 11.20 15.00
N GLU A 122 8.66 11.12 16.31
CA GLU A 122 9.70 10.58 17.19
C GLU A 122 9.92 9.09 16.94
N LEU A 123 8.85 8.34 16.70
CA LEU A 123 8.93 6.93 16.34
C LEU A 123 9.68 6.75 15.00
N THR A 124 9.33 7.55 13.99
CA THR A 124 10.02 7.57 12.69
C THR A 124 11.51 7.91 12.84
N TYR A 125 11.84 8.87 13.69
CA TYR A 125 13.24 9.21 14.00
C TYR A 125 13.99 8.03 14.64
N LEU A 126 13.38 7.35 15.62
CA LEU A 126 13.97 6.19 16.29
C LEU A 126 14.18 5.02 15.32
N ILE A 127 13.19 4.72 14.48
CA ILE A 127 13.30 3.71 13.42
C ILE A 127 14.38 4.11 12.40
N GLY A 128 14.42 5.38 12.01
CA GLY A 128 15.44 5.92 11.11
C GLY A 128 16.85 5.69 11.65
N LYS A 129 17.08 5.98 12.93
CA LYS A 129 18.39 5.70 13.57
C LYS A 129 18.72 4.20 13.60
N ALA A 130 17.73 3.36 13.79
CA ALA A 130 17.91 1.91 13.80
C ALA A 130 18.23 1.35 12.40
N THR A 131 17.74 1.99 11.33
CA THR A 131 17.83 1.49 9.95
C THR A 131 18.87 2.22 9.08
N THR A 132 19.36 3.40 9.51
CA THR A 132 20.33 4.18 8.73
C THR A 132 21.58 3.38 8.39
N GLY A 133 21.91 3.34 7.09
CA GLY A 133 23.08 2.64 6.55
C GLY A 133 22.94 1.12 6.53
N LYS A 134 21.78 0.58 6.87
CA LYS A 134 21.52 -0.86 6.91
C LYS A 134 20.49 -1.26 5.85
N ARG A 135 20.59 -2.50 5.37
CA ARG A 135 19.63 -3.12 4.44
C ARG A 135 18.77 -4.20 5.11
N ASN A 136 18.87 -4.31 6.43
CA ASN A 136 18.06 -5.24 7.21
C ASN A 136 16.57 -4.94 7.06
N GLN A 137 15.76 -5.95 7.29
CA GLN A 137 14.32 -5.78 7.32
C GLN A 137 13.91 -5.23 8.69
N PHE A 138 13.12 -4.16 8.68
CA PHE A 138 12.52 -3.61 9.89
C PHE A 138 10.99 -3.67 9.75
N ILE A 139 10.34 -4.30 10.71
CA ILE A 139 8.89 -4.54 10.72
C ILE A 139 8.30 -3.87 11.94
N VAL A 140 7.26 -3.10 11.73
CA VAL A 140 6.47 -2.41 12.78
C VAL A 140 5.09 -3.02 12.79
N VAL A 141 4.62 -3.44 13.94
CA VAL A 141 3.27 -4.00 14.15
C VAL A 141 2.60 -3.22 15.26
N MET A 142 1.56 -2.44 14.92
CA MET A 142 0.83 -1.58 15.83
C MET A 142 -0.60 -2.08 16.02
N ASP A 143 -0.91 -2.58 17.22
CA ASP A 143 -2.27 -2.97 17.59
C ASP A 143 -2.87 -1.90 18.53
N CYS A 144 -3.13 -0.73 17.95
CA CYS A 144 -3.71 0.43 18.60
C CYS A 144 -4.53 1.25 17.60
N CYS A 145 -5.29 2.26 18.09
CA CYS A 145 -6.02 3.23 17.26
C CYS A 145 -5.43 4.62 17.47
N HIS A 146 -5.37 5.41 16.40
CA HIS A 146 -4.95 6.82 16.51
C HIS A 146 -6.15 7.78 16.44
N SER A 147 -7.15 7.50 15.62
CA SER A 147 -8.39 8.27 15.50
C SER A 147 -9.60 7.34 15.30
N GLY A 148 -10.81 7.86 15.32
CA GLY A 148 -12.03 7.09 15.07
C GLY A 148 -13.21 7.55 15.92
N SER A 149 -14.44 7.27 15.48
CA SER A 149 -15.66 7.56 16.23
C SER A 149 -15.88 6.52 17.33
N ASN A 150 -16.39 6.96 18.49
CA ASN A 150 -16.78 6.07 19.59
C ASN A 150 -18.07 5.32 19.23
N THR A 151 -17.99 4.24 18.45
CA THR A 151 -19.09 3.29 18.33
C THR A 151 -19.00 2.30 19.49
N ARG A 152 -19.99 2.34 20.38
CA ARG A 152 -20.08 1.42 21.53
C ARG A 152 -20.78 0.14 21.10
N ASP A 153 -20.01 -0.87 20.74
CA ASP A 153 -20.49 -2.25 20.78
C ASP A 153 -20.45 -2.76 22.22
N ILE A 154 -21.49 -3.48 22.64
CA ILE A 154 -21.74 -3.82 24.06
C ILE A 154 -20.67 -4.74 24.67
N ASP A 155 -19.91 -5.49 23.85
CA ASP A 155 -18.95 -6.50 24.31
C ASP A 155 -17.49 -6.26 23.85
N THR A 156 -17.18 -5.09 23.29
CA THR A 156 -15.83 -4.79 22.78
C THR A 156 -15.22 -3.57 23.46
N LYS A 157 -13.93 -3.66 23.82
CA LYS A 157 -13.15 -2.48 24.23
C LYS A 157 -12.39 -1.89 23.06
N SER A 158 -12.29 -0.57 23.01
CA SER A 158 -11.54 0.19 22.03
C SER A 158 -10.14 0.53 22.54
N ARG A 159 -9.12 0.35 21.73
CA ARG A 159 -7.72 0.69 22.01
C ARG A 159 -7.40 2.16 21.69
N LYS A 160 -8.33 3.06 22.00
CA LYS A 160 -8.24 4.49 21.75
C LYS A 160 -8.31 5.27 23.07
N ALA A 161 -7.37 6.20 23.23
CA ALA A 161 -7.46 7.26 24.24
C ALA A 161 -7.93 8.57 23.60
N ASP A 162 -8.56 9.43 24.40
CA ASP A 162 -8.95 10.77 23.97
C ASP A 162 -7.72 11.60 23.57
N VAL A 163 -7.94 12.61 22.71
CA VAL A 163 -6.87 13.52 22.28
C VAL A 163 -6.16 14.11 23.50
N SER A 164 -4.86 14.13 23.47
CA SER A 164 -4.04 14.66 24.56
C SER A 164 -4.31 16.15 24.76
N THR A 165 -4.44 16.56 26.02
CA THR A 165 -4.49 17.96 26.40
C THR A 165 -3.09 18.57 26.62
N TYR A 166 -2.03 17.78 26.45
CA TYR A 166 -0.66 18.26 26.55
C TYR A 166 -0.37 19.27 25.45
N THR A 167 0.13 20.42 25.82
CA THR A 167 0.57 21.44 24.87
C THR A 167 2.09 21.55 24.92
N PRO A 168 2.80 21.27 23.82
CA PRO A 168 4.26 21.40 23.78
C PRO A 168 4.69 22.83 24.09
N ARG A 169 5.81 22.98 24.79
CA ARG A 169 6.45 24.30 25.05
C ARG A 169 7.13 24.81 23.79
N GLY A 170 7.69 23.89 23.01
CA GLY A 170 8.31 24.16 21.74
C GLY A 170 8.61 22.87 20.99
N VAL A 171 9.00 22.99 19.72
CA VAL A 171 9.34 21.86 18.86
C VAL A 171 10.57 21.08 19.34
N GLU A 172 11.45 21.75 20.10
CA GLU A 172 12.66 21.18 20.71
C GLU A 172 12.38 20.10 21.77
N GLU A 173 11.15 19.98 22.24
CA GLU A 173 10.76 18.89 23.15
C GLU A 173 10.70 17.51 22.44
N PHE A 174 10.67 17.49 21.11
CA PHE A 174 10.54 16.28 20.33
C PHE A 174 11.88 15.76 19.83
N MET A 175 12.08 14.45 19.91
CA MET A 175 13.26 13.81 19.33
C MET A 175 13.26 13.95 17.81
N GLY A 176 14.41 14.29 17.22
CA GLY A 176 14.56 14.42 15.77
C GLY A 176 13.87 15.63 15.16
N TYR A 177 13.46 16.61 15.96
CA TYR A 177 12.78 17.80 15.46
C TYR A 177 13.62 18.57 14.43
N THR A 178 14.95 18.58 14.57
CA THR A 178 15.86 19.29 13.65
C THR A 178 15.77 18.73 12.24
N GLU A 179 15.67 17.40 12.10
CA GLU A 179 15.52 16.72 10.82
C GLU A 179 14.17 17.07 10.16
N TYR A 180 13.11 17.18 10.95
CA TYR A 180 11.80 17.56 10.44
C TYR A 180 11.72 19.00 10.00
N ILE A 181 12.21 19.96 10.81
CA ILE A 181 12.15 21.39 10.46
C ILE A 181 13.04 21.73 9.26
N ASN A 182 14.10 20.96 9.01
CA ASN A 182 14.97 21.10 7.86
C ASN A 182 14.53 20.29 6.64
N TYR A 183 13.31 19.74 6.64
CA TYR A 183 12.76 18.90 5.57
C TYR A 183 13.61 17.66 5.23
N GLN A 184 14.30 17.14 6.22
CA GLN A 184 15.14 15.95 6.11
C GLN A 184 14.71 14.89 7.13
N PRO A 185 13.46 14.40 7.09
CA PRO A 185 13.06 13.30 7.96
C PRO A 185 13.96 12.10 7.66
N PRO A 186 14.47 11.40 8.68
CA PRO A 186 15.28 10.21 8.46
C PRO A 186 14.49 9.22 7.61
N GLY A 187 15.06 8.79 6.49
CA GLY A 187 14.48 7.77 5.61
C GLY A 187 14.43 6.42 6.32
N ALA A 188 13.41 6.22 7.12
CA ALA A 188 13.22 5.00 7.89
C ALA A 188 12.61 3.90 7.02
N ARG A 189 13.43 3.08 6.35
CA ARG A 189 12.94 1.91 5.62
C ARG A 189 12.34 0.91 6.58
N HIS A 190 11.03 0.69 6.51
CA HIS A 190 10.34 -0.32 7.30
C HIS A 190 9.03 -0.75 6.65
N ILE A 191 8.49 -1.85 7.15
CA ILE A 191 7.17 -2.38 6.82
C ILE A 191 6.29 -2.17 8.05
N HIS A 192 5.14 -1.52 7.86
CA HIS A 192 4.24 -1.17 8.95
C HIS A 192 2.89 -1.86 8.80
N PHE A 193 2.50 -2.59 9.83
CA PHE A 193 1.15 -3.12 10.02
C PHE A 193 0.42 -2.30 11.08
N ALA A 194 -0.73 -1.74 10.73
CA ALA A 194 -1.62 -1.10 11.68
C ALA A 194 -2.92 -1.91 11.83
N ALA A 195 -3.43 -2.01 13.03
CA ALA A 195 -4.62 -2.78 13.35
C ALA A 195 -5.90 -2.19 12.77
N ALA A 196 -5.95 -0.89 12.59
CA ALA A 196 -7.09 -0.14 12.09
C ALA A 196 -6.58 1.09 11.33
N LYS A 197 -7.45 1.71 10.54
CA LYS A 197 -7.17 2.98 9.85
C LYS A 197 -7.43 4.18 10.76
N ASP A 198 -7.03 5.36 10.29
CA ASP A 198 -7.09 6.61 11.05
C ASP A 198 -8.49 6.95 11.58
N ASN A 199 -9.55 6.55 10.90
CA ASN A 199 -10.94 6.79 11.28
C ASN A 199 -11.65 5.56 11.88
N GLU A 200 -10.93 4.48 12.14
CA GLU A 200 -11.46 3.22 12.66
C GLU A 200 -10.87 2.92 14.06
N THR A 201 -11.49 1.96 14.74
CA THR A 201 -11.05 1.52 16.07
C THR A 201 -10.54 0.09 16.07
N ALA A 202 -9.33 -0.12 16.56
CA ALA A 202 -8.84 -1.45 16.93
C ALA A 202 -9.59 -1.93 18.17
N LYS A 203 -10.17 -3.12 18.07
CA LYS A 203 -11.07 -3.69 19.08
C LYS A 203 -10.43 -4.90 19.74
N GLU A 204 -10.76 -5.08 21.01
CA GLU A 204 -10.45 -6.30 21.75
C GLU A 204 -11.72 -6.89 22.37
N TYR A 205 -11.78 -8.21 22.45
CA TYR A 205 -12.82 -8.95 23.14
C TYR A 205 -12.32 -10.36 23.52
N PRO A 206 -13.05 -11.08 24.37
CA PRO A 206 -12.69 -12.45 24.71
C PRO A 206 -12.76 -13.40 23.52
N ILE A 207 -11.62 -14.01 23.18
CA ILE A 207 -11.53 -15.11 22.22
C ILE A 207 -11.08 -16.35 23.00
N ASN A 208 -11.88 -17.40 23.00
CA ASN A 208 -11.65 -18.61 23.82
C ASN A 208 -11.43 -18.28 25.32
N ASN A 209 -12.21 -17.36 25.86
CA ASN A 209 -12.14 -16.85 27.24
C ASN A 209 -10.85 -16.09 27.61
N VAL A 210 -10.06 -15.68 26.63
CA VAL A 210 -8.88 -14.82 26.83
C VAL A 210 -9.10 -13.51 26.07
N ALA A 211 -8.95 -12.38 26.75
CA ALA A 211 -9.04 -11.07 26.09
C ALA A 211 -7.90 -10.92 25.07
N ARG A 212 -8.25 -10.60 23.84
CA ARG A 212 -7.32 -10.51 22.70
C ARG A 212 -7.73 -9.38 21.75
N GLY A 213 -6.76 -8.67 21.20
CA GLY A 213 -6.98 -7.80 20.05
C GLY A 213 -7.31 -8.62 18.81
N VAL A 214 -8.35 -8.20 18.12
CA VAL A 214 -8.84 -8.91 16.92
C VAL A 214 -7.79 -8.98 15.83
N PHE A 215 -7.01 -7.91 15.68
CA PHE A 215 -5.94 -7.84 14.69
C PHE A 215 -4.80 -8.79 15.01
N THR A 216 -4.18 -8.67 16.20
CA THR A 216 -3.04 -9.53 16.59
C THR A 216 -3.43 -11.00 16.59
N TYR A 217 -4.62 -11.34 17.10
CA TYR A 217 -5.11 -12.71 17.07
C TYR A 217 -5.19 -13.23 15.63
N SER A 218 -5.82 -12.47 14.72
CA SER A 218 -5.97 -12.85 13.31
C SER A 218 -4.62 -12.93 12.58
N LEU A 219 -3.68 -12.04 12.91
CA LEU A 219 -2.32 -12.06 12.37
C LEU A 219 -1.58 -13.35 12.73
N ILE A 220 -1.59 -13.72 14.01
CA ILE A 220 -0.93 -14.95 14.51
C ILE A 220 -1.59 -16.20 13.91
N GLU A 221 -2.93 -16.23 13.79
CA GLU A 221 -3.64 -17.33 13.12
C GLU A 221 -3.14 -17.55 11.68
N VAL A 222 -3.12 -16.49 10.87
CA VAL A 222 -2.67 -16.58 9.47
C VAL A 222 -1.21 -17.01 9.39
N LEU A 223 -0.34 -16.41 10.21
CA LEU A 223 1.08 -16.74 10.24
C LEU A 223 1.32 -18.19 10.64
N THR A 224 0.57 -18.69 11.62
CA THR A 224 0.66 -20.09 12.07
C THR A 224 0.21 -21.07 10.98
N GLU A 225 -0.94 -20.83 10.35
CA GLU A 225 -1.46 -21.70 9.29
C GLU A 225 -0.58 -21.74 8.04
N THR A 226 0.06 -20.62 7.72
CA THR A 226 0.95 -20.53 6.55
C THR A 226 2.40 -20.88 6.88
N ASN A 227 2.70 -21.24 8.15
CA ASN A 227 4.07 -21.37 8.66
C ASN A 227 4.93 -20.14 8.32
N ALA A 228 4.33 -18.95 8.31
CA ALA A 228 4.94 -17.69 7.88
C ALA A 228 5.57 -17.74 6.47
N LYS A 229 5.17 -18.69 5.61
CA LYS A 229 5.59 -18.79 4.21
C LYS A 229 4.63 -18.00 3.30
N ILE A 230 4.52 -16.72 3.55
CA ILE A 230 3.53 -15.82 2.94
C ILE A 230 4.17 -14.45 2.72
N SER A 231 3.82 -13.75 1.62
CA SER A 231 4.25 -12.36 1.43
C SER A 231 3.50 -11.41 2.37
N TYR A 232 4.09 -10.24 2.67
CA TYR A 232 3.40 -9.24 3.47
C TYR A 232 2.08 -8.82 2.84
N LYS A 233 2.06 -8.67 1.52
CA LYS A 233 0.86 -8.32 0.74
C LYS A 233 -0.26 -9.36 0.85
N GLU A 234 0.05 -10.64 0.74
CA GLU A 234 -0.94 -11.71 0.92
C GLU A 234 -1.35 -11.82 2.39
N LEU A 235 -0.40 -11.67 3.32
CA LEU A 235 -0.65 -11.72 4.76
C LEU A 235 -1.72 -10.71 5.18
N ILE A 236 -1.55 -9.45 4.81
CA ILE A 236 -2.53 -8.41 5.20
C ILE A 236 -3.92 -8.66 4.59
N GLN A 237 -4.00 -9.19 3.37
CA GLN A 237 -5.27 -9.54 2.74
C GLN A 237 -6.02 -10.62 3.54
N ARG A 238 -5.31 -11.67 3.99
CA ARG A 238 -5.89 -12.73 4.82
C ARG A 238 -6.30 -12.23 6.19
N VAL A 239 -5.46 -11.41 6.81
CA VAL A 239 -5.74 -10.81 8.13
C VAL A 239 -6.99 -9.93 8.06
N ARG A 240 -7.11 -9.07 7.05
CA ARG A 240 -8.30 -8.24 6.82
C ARG A 240 -9.58 -9.06 6.79
N GLN A 241 -9.61 -10.14 6.01
CA GLN A 241 -10.79 -11.00 5.90
C GLN A 241 -11.16 -11.62 7.24
N ARG A 242 -10.18 -12.05 8.05
CA ARG A 242 -10.44 -12.62 9.38
C ARG A 242 -10.92 -11.59 10.38
N VAL A 243 -10.34 -10.41 10.36
CA VAL A 243 -10.79 -9.31 11.21
C VAL A 243 -12.23 -8.94 10.87
N GLN A 244 -12.55 -8.76 9.59
CA GLN A 244 -13.90 -8.43 9.13
C GLN A 244 -14.94 -9.51 9.44
N PHE A 245 -14.53 -10.78 9.49
CA PHE A 245 -15.42 -11.86 9.90
C PHE A 245 -15.82 -11.76 11.39
N ARG A 246 -14.92 -11.20 12.24
CA ARG A 246 -15.12 -11.09 13.68
C ARG A 246 -15.77 -9.78 14.10
N VAL A 247 -15.34 -8.67 13.52
CA VAL A 247 -15.82 -7.32 13.86
C VAL A 247 -16.11 -6.54 12.60
N ASN A 248 -17.12 -5.67 12.66
CA ASN A 248 -17.36 -4.67 11.65
C ASN A 248 -16.47 -3.44 11.95
N GLU A 249 -16.18 -2.63 10.93
CA GLU A 249 -15.52 -1.33 11.08
C GLU A 249 -14.09 -1.39 11.67
N GLN A 250 -13.35 -2.45 11.36
CA GLN A 250 -11.92 -2.53 11.61
C GLN A 250 -11.22 -3.12 10.39
N MET A 251 -10.35 -2.34 9.78
CA MET A 251 -9.61 -2.70 8.57
C MET A 251 -8.11 -2.53 8.80
N PRO A 252 -7.39 -3.60 9.08
CA PRO A 252 -5.93 -3.56 9.18
C PRO A 252 -5.28 -3.06 7.90
N SER A 253 -4.19 -2.31 8.03
CA SER A 253 -3.40 -1.80 6.91
C SER A 253 -1.98 -2.33 6.88
N LEU A 254 -1.37 -2.21 5.71
CA LEU A 254 0.04 -2.51 5.45
C LEU A 254 0.62 -1.37 4.63
N ASP A 255 1.67 -0.77 5.16
CA ASP A 255 2.42 0.28 4.49
C ASP A 255 3.90 -0.12 4.38
N THR A 256 4.53 0.27 3.28
CA THR A 256 5.96 0.07 3.07
C THR A 256 6.63 1.41 2.87
N TYR A 257 7.57 1.72 3.75
CA TYR A 257 8.29 3.00 3.71
C TYR A 257 9.61 2.84 2.97
N VAL A 258 9.88 3.75 2.04
CA VAL A 258 11.06 3.83 1.18
C VAL A 258 11.08 2.81 0.02
N VAL A 259 10.67 1.56 0.19
CA VAL A 259 10.70 0.53 -0.86
C VAL A 259 9.36 -0.19 -0.97
N ALA A 260 8.54 0.18 -1.92
CA ALA A 260 7.21 -0.41 -2.14
C ALA A 260 7.27 -1.93 -2.40
N ALA A 261 8.30 -2.42 -3.09
CA ALA A 261 8.50 -3.84 -3.38
C ALA A 261 8.74 -4.69 -2.12
N ASP A 262 9.00 -4.08 -0.95
CA ASP A 262 9.14 -4.84 0.30
C ASP A 262 7.85 -5.59 0.69
N SER A 263 6.69 -5.15 0.20
CA SER A 263 5.41 -5.85 0.39
C SER A 263 5.36 -7.25 -0.24
N ASP A 264 6.17 -7.51 -1.26
CA ASP A 264 6.28 -8.80 -1.94
C ASP A 264 7.28 -9.76 -1.25
N ASN A 265 8.02 -9.29 -0.26
CA ASN A 265 8.91 -10.13 0.51
C ASN A 265 8.12 -11.11 1.39
N ARG A 266 8.69 -12.29 1.59
CA ARG A 266 8.20 -13.25 2.57
C ARG A 266 8.36 -12.68 3.99
N PHE A 267 7.36 -12.91 4.82
CA PHE A 267 7.33 -12.44 6.21
C PHE A 267 8.62 -12.83 6.98
N LEU A 268 9.19 -11.86 7.68
CA LEU A 268 10.47 -11.94 8.42
C LEU A 268 11.71 -12.20 7.53
N THR A 269 11.62 -12.02 6.22
CA THR A 269 12.78 -12.19 5.32
C THR A 269 12.82 -11.11 4.25
N ASN A 270 14.01 -10.85 3.67
CA ASN A 270 14.18 -9.98 2.49
C ASN A 270 14.05 -10.74 1.15
N THR A 271 13.39 -11.90 1.15
CA THR A 271 13.27 -12.74 -0.04
C THR A 271 11.90 -12.53 -0.68
N PRO A 272 11.82 -11.98 -1.88
CA PRO A 272 10.56 -11.84 -2.61
C PRO A 272 9.94 -13.22 -2.88
N ILE A 273 8.62 -13.31 -2.73
CA ILE A 273 7.84 -14.47 -3.16
C ILE A 273 6.62 -13.99 -3.94
N ALA A 274 6.18 -14.79 -4.91
CA ALA A 274 4.96 -14.49 -5.64
C ALA A 274 3.78 -14.47 -4.68
N SER A 275 3.02 -13.38 -4.70
CA SER A 275 1.75 -13.28 -3.97
C SER A 275 0.70 -14.10 -4.67
N SER A 276 -0.04 -14.90 -3.91
CA SER A 276 -1.16 -15.70 -4.40
C SER A 276 -2.47 -14.92 -4.26
N PHE A 277 -3.46 -15.27 -5.07
CA PHE A 277 -4.84 -14.93 -4.77
C PHE A 277 -5.35 -15.76 -3.60
N VAL A 278 -6.37 -15.28 -2.92
CA VAL A 278 -6.91 -15.94 -1.72
C VAL A 278 -8.34 -16.38 -1.97
N ILE A 279 -8.61 -17.66 -1.73
CA ILE A 279 -9.95 -18.22 -1.70
C ILE A 279 -10.41 -18.28 -0.24
N SER A 280 -11.58 -17.72 0.03
CA SER A 280 -12.21 -17.71 1.35
C SER A 280 -13.72 -17.80 1.24
N LYS A 281 -14.38 -18.20 2.34
CA LYS A 281 -15.83 -18.17 2.42
C LYS A 281 -16.30 -16.80 2.88
N LEU A 282 -16.97 -16.07 2.01
CA LEU A 282 -17.53 -14.76 2.28
C LEU A 282 -18.97 -14.89 2.76
N LYS A 283 -19.36 -14.05 3.75
CA LYS A 283 -20.72 -14.00 4.29
C LYS A 283 -21.69 -13.63 3.17
N ASN A 284 -22.80 -14.37 3.04
CA ASN A 284 -23.87 -14.17 2.03
C ASN A 284 -23.47 -14.37 0.55
N ILE A 285 -22.21 -14.74 0.26
CA ILE A 285 -21.71 -14.97 -1.12
C ILE A 285 -21.34 -16.44 -1.32
N GLY A 286 -20.75 -17.07 -0.30
CA GLY A 286 -20.17 -18.39 -0.41
C GLY A 286 -18.66 -18.34 -0.65
N TRP A 287 -18.11 -19.39 -1.26
CA TRP A 287 -16.68 -19.45 -1.56
C TRP A 287 -16.33 -18.55 -2.74
N ALA A 288 -15.34 -17.69 -2.55
CA ALA A 288 -14.90 -16.74 -3.55
C ALA A 288 -13.38 -16.56 -3.53
N ILE A 289 -12.81 -16.25 -4.68
CA ILE A 289 -11.42 -15.83 -4.86
C ILE A 289 -11.39 -14.31 -5.01
N ASN A 290 -10.42 -13.64 -4.38
CA ASN A 290 -10.23 -12.19 -4.44
C ASN A 290 -9.62 -11.72 -5.79
N ALA A 291 -10.12 -12.28 -6.87
CA ALA A 291 -9.77 -11.96 -8.24
C ALA A 291 -11.04 -11.88 -9.09
N GLY A 292 -11.23 -10.76 -9.75
CA GLY A 292 -12.38 -10.49 -10.61
C GLY A 292 -11.98 -9.97 -11.98
N ASP A 293 -12.95 -9.48 -12.74
CA ASP A 293 -12.71 -9.01 -14.11
C ASP A 293 -11.83 -7.75 -14.17
N ILE A 294 -11.84 -6.89 -13.14
CA ILE A 294 -10.92 -5.75 -13.04
C ILE A 294 -9.45 -6.21 -13.04
N LEU A 295 -9.18 -7.41 -12.56
CA LEU A 295 -7.85 -8.04 -12.59
C LEU A 295 -7.62 -8.92 -13.82
N GLY A 296 -8.55 -8.92 -14.77
CA GLY A 296 -8.44 -9.69 -16.01
C GLY A 296 -8.95 -11.14 -15.90
N VAL A 297 -9.68 -11.48 -14.84
CA VAL A 297 -10.27 -12.81 -14.69
C VAL A 297 -11.40 -12.98 -15.71
N GLY A 298 -11.31 -14.02 -16.55
CA GLY A 298 -12.37 -14.44 -17.47
C GLY A 298 -12.94 -15.80 -17.06
N LYS A 299 -14.05 -16.22 -17.72
CA LYS A 299 -14.72 -17.51 -17.42
C LYS A 299 -13.80 -18.71 -17.54
N ASP A 300 -12.85 -18.64 -18.48
CA ASP A 300 -11.89 -19.72 -18.76
C ASP A 300 -10.57 -19.55 -17.98
N THR A 301 -10.49 -18.58 -17.06
CA THR A 301 -9.32 -18.44 -16.18
C THR A 301 -9.24 -19.68 -15.28
N VAL A 302 -8.06 -20.27 -15.21
CA VAL A 302 -7.81 -21.44 -14.37
C VAL A 302 -6.86 -21.03 -13.24
N PHE A 303 -7.30 -21.28 -12.02
CA PHE A 303 -6.46 -21.12 -10.83
C PHE A 303 -6.01 -22.50 -10.33
N GLU A 304 -4.76 -22.59 -9.91
CA GLU A 304 -4.20 -23.74 -9.22
C GLU A 304 -4.18 -23.48 -7.72
N ILE A 305 -4.58 -24.47 -6.93
CA ILE A 305 -4.58 -24.44 -5.48
C ILE A 305 -3.57 -25.48 -4.99
N PRO A 306 -2.31 -25.07 -4.74
CA PRO A 306 -1.25 -26.02 -4.42
C PRO A 306 -1.55 -26.87 -3.17
N SER A 307 -2.15 -26.27 -2.13
CA SER A 307 -2.47 -26.97 -0.87
C SER A 307 -3.52 -28.07 -1.02
N LEU A 308 -4.33 -28.06 -2.08
CA LEU A 308 -5.36 -29.04 -2.37
C LEU A 308 -5.04 -29.93 -3.58
N GLY A 309 -3.95 -29.62 -4.29
CA GLY A 309 -3.54 -30.33 -5.51
C GLY A 309 -4.57 -30.26 -6.63
N LYS A 310 -5.42 -29.23 -6.68
CA LYS A 310 -6.49 -29.09 -7.66
C LYS A 310 -6.49 -27.75 -8.39
N THR A 311 -7.19 -27.72 -9.51
CA THR A 311 -7.46 -26.50 -10.27
C THR A 311 -8.95 -26.17 -10.22
N ILE A 312 -9.26 -24.88 -10.33
CA ILE A 312 -10.63 -24.36 -10.38
C ILE A 312 -10.76 -23.28 -11.43
N SER A 313 -11.99 -23.07 -11.90
CA SER A 313 -12.35 -21.90 -12.68
C SER A 313 -13.48 -21.12 -12.00
N PRO A 314 -13.59 -19.81 -12.25
CA PRO A 314 -14.68 -19.00 -11.71
C PRO A 314 -16.05 -19.53 -12.13
N THR A 315 -17.02 -19.49 -11.22
CA THR A 315 -18.44 -19.78 -11.53
C THR A 315 -19.20 -18.52 -11.88
N THR A 316 -18.95 -17.43 -11.16
CA THR A 316 -19.48 -16.10 -11.45
C THR A 316 -18.34 -15.09 -11.27
N ILE A 317 -18.14 -14.23 -12.24
CA ILE A 317 -17.10 -13.20 -12.20
C ILE A 317 -17.75 -11.88 -11.86
N LYS A 318 -17.15 -11.18 -10.91
CA LYS A 318 -17.53 -9.86 -10.43
C LYS A 318 -16.33 -8.91 -10.57
N GLY A 319 -16.53 -7.62 -10.33
CA GLY A 319 -15.48 -6.62 -10.48
C GLY A 319 -14.20 -6.97 -9.70
N SER A 320 -14.29 -7.21 -8.41
CA SER A 320 -13.14 -7.43 -7.53
C SER A 320 -12.95 -8.88 -7.08
N TYR A 321 -13.91 -9.76 -7.26
CA TYR A 321 -13.82 -11.17 -6.88
C TYR A 321 -14.57 -12.07 -7.86
N SER A 322 -14.34 -13.36 -7.77
CA SER A 322 -15.11 -14.36 -8.49
C SER A 322 -15.57 -15.46 -7.54
N THR A 323 -16.80 -15.94 -7.70
CA THR A 323 -17.25 -17.13 -6.94
C THR A 323 -16.61 -18.39 -7.52
N VAL A 324 -16.40 -19.36 -6.65
CA VAL A 324 -15.78 -20.65 -6.99
C VAL A 324 -16.54 -21.80 -6.36
N ALA A 325 -16.53 -22.95 -7.02
CA ALA A 325 -17.23 -24.15 -6.55
C ALA A 325 -16.26 -25.23 -6.05
N GLY A 326 -16.81 -26.23 -5.35
CA GLY A 326 -16.04 -27.39 -4.90
C GLY A 326 -15.32 -27.24 -3.56
N PHE A 327 -15.82 -26.34 -2.71
CA PHE A 327 -15.30 -26.08 -1.36
C PHE A 327 -16.32 -26.35 -0.25
N ASP A 328 -17.53 -26.78 -0.56
CA ASP A 328 -18.63 -26.85 0.41
C ASP A 328 -18.39 -27.85 1.55
N THR A 329 -17.52 -28.84 1.35
CA THR A 329 -17.12 -29.83 2.36
C THR A 329 -15.93 -29.38 3.22
N LEU A 330 -15.33 -28.21 2.90
CA LEU A 330 -14.18 -27.70 3.63
C LEU A 330 -14.61 -26.79 4.78
N ASP A 331 -13.73 -26.71 5.78
CA ASP A 331 -13.92 -25.82 6.92
C ASP A 331 -14.07 -24.36 6.45
N PRO A 332 -15.21 -23.71 6.72
CA PRO A 332 -15.49 -22.35 6.26
C PRO A 332 -14.58 -21.28 6.84
N SER A 333 -13.85 -21.56 7.92
CA SER A 333 -12.88 -20.65 8.53
C SER A 333 -11.54 -20.65 7.79
N LYS A 334 -11.27 -21.64 6.93
CA LYS A 334 -10.00 -21.80 6.22
C LYS A 334 -9.93 -20.93 4.97
N GLN A 335 -8.71 -20.56 4.64
CA GLN A 335 -8.35 -19.80 3.44
C GLN A 335 -7.32 -20.57 2.63
N PHE A 336 -7.38 -20.46 1.31
CA PHE A 336 -6.50 -21.19 0.40
C PHE A 336 -5.80 -20.22 -0.54
N SER A 337 -4.47 -20.38 -0.71
CA SER A 337 -3.73 -19.67 -1.75
C SER A 337 -4.05 -20.28 -3.11
N ALA A 338 -4.22 -19.41 -4.11
CA ALA A 338 -4.45 -19.81 -5.48
C ALA A 338 -3.56 -18.99 -6.44
N ASN A 339 -2.91 -19.67 -7.36
CA ASN A 339 -2.08 -19.05 -8.40
C ASN A 339 -2.81 -19.13 -9.74
N VAL A 340 -2.62 -18.14 -10.61
CA VAL A 340 -3.13 -18.25 -11.97
C VAL A 340 -2.31 -19.28 -12.72
N LYS A 341 -2.95 -20.33 -13.19
CA LYS A 341 -2.38 -21.34 -14.09
C LYS A 341 -2.50 -20.92 -15.56
N SER A 342 -3.65 -20.37 -15.91
CA SER A 342 -3.88 -19.78 -17.23
C SER A 342 -4.94 -18.67 -17.14
N TRP A 343 -4.69 -17.55 -17.81
CA TRP A 343 -5.67 -16.51 -17.98
C TRP A 343 -6.68 -16.91 -19.05
N GLY A 344 -7.96 -16.74 -18.75
CA GLY A 344 -9.05 -16.96 -19.70
C GLY A 344 -9.27 -15.77 -20.63
N SER A 345 -10.27 -15.91 -21.49
CA SER A 345 -10.75 -14.79 -22.33
C SER A 345 -11.50 -13.79 -21.45
N SER A 346 -10.79 -12.87 -20.82
CA SER A 346 -11.43 -11.77 -20.12
C SER A 346 -11.92 -10.72 -21.12
N THR A 347 -12.93 -9.92 -20.71
CA THR A 347 -13.28 -8.68 -21.39
C THR A 347 -12.09 -7.70 -21.42
N PHE A 348 -11.16 -7.87 -20.49
CA PHE A 348 -9.87 -7.18 -20.41
C PHE A 348 -8.76 -8.06 -21.00
N LYS A 349 -8.73 -8.17 -22.33
CA LYS A 349 -7.59 -8.80 -23.00
C LYS A 349 -6.35 -7.99 -22.67
N THR A 350 -5.40 -8.62 -22.00
CA THR A 350 -4.02 -8.10 -21.94
C THR A 350 -3.56 -7.86 -23.37
N LYS A 351 -3.58 -6.61 -23.79
CA LYS A 351 -3.23 -6.23 -25.16
C LYS A 351 -1.73 -6.33 -25.30
N LYS A 352 -1.27 -7.18 -26.21
CA LYS A 352 0.13 -7.15 -26.62
C LYS A 352 0.43 -5.82 -27.29
N ARG A 353 1.57 -5.22 -26.93
CA ARG A 353 2.06 -3.99 -27.53
C ARG A 353 3.14 -4.31 -28.53
N ASN A 354 3.11 -3.59 -29.64
CA ASN A 354 4.07 -3.75 -30.69
C ASN A 354 5.40 -3.08 -30.32
N ILE A 355 6.45 -3.86 -30.26
CA ILE A 355 7.80 -3.40 -29.96
C ILE A 355 8.65 -3.55 -31.23
N PHE A 356 9.22 -2.44 -31.67
CA PHE A 356 10.26 -2.44 -32.71
C PHE A 356 11.63 -2.43 -32.04
N ILE A 357 12.52 -3.29 -32.48
CA ILE A 357 13.91 -3.28 -32.04
C ILE A 357 14.74 -2.49 -33.06
N ALA A 358 15.34 -1.40 -32.61
CA ALA A 358 16.14 -0.56 -33.48
C ALA A 358 17.37 -1.30 -34.01
N THR A 359 17.61 -1.19 -35.33
CA THR A 359 18.70 -1.89 -36.03
C THR A 359 20.02 -1.11 -36.00
N ASP A 360 20.00 0.13 -35.54
CA ASP A 360 21.14 1.04 -35.40
C ASP A 360 21.95 0.82 -34.10
N GLY A 361 21.61 -0.20 -33.33
CA GLY A 361 22.25 -0.55 -32.07
C GLY A 361 23.09 -1.82 -32.12
N ASP A 362 23.46 -2.30 -30.92
CA ASP A 362 24.21 -3.57 -30.75
C ASP A 362 23.33 -4.77 -31.10
N SER A 363 23.65 -5.46 -32.19
CA SER A 363 22.88 -6.60 -32.68
C SER A 363 22.89 -7.81 -31.74
N LYS A 364 23.98 -8.01 -30.97
CA LYS A 364 24.09 -9.08 -29.99
C LYS A 364 23.16 -8.79 -28.78
N ALA A 365 23.18 -7.56 -28.30
CA ALA A 365 22.26 -7.11 -27.22
C ALA A 365 20.79 -7.23 -27.65
N ASN A 366 20.48 -6.85 -28.89
CA ASN A 366 19.14 -7.02 -29.47
C ASN A 366 18.67 -8.47 -29.40
N SER A 367 19.52 -9.41 -29.80
CA SER A 367 19.21 -10.85 -29.75
C SER A 367 19.05 -11.37 -28.33
N VAL A 368 19.84 -10.87 -27.36
CA VAL A 368 19.73 -11.23 -25.94
C VAL A 368 18.38 -10.75 -25.39
N PHE A 369 17.97 -9.52 -25.70
CA PHE A 369 16.67 -9.00 -25.27
C PHE A 369 15.50 -9.78 -25.92
N GLN A 370 15.56 -10.08 -27.22
CA GLN A 370 14.52 -10.89 -27.88
C GLN A 370 14.38 -12.26 -27.23
N THR A 371 15.49 -12.87 -26.87
CA THR A 371 15.48 -14.17 -26.15
C THR A 371 14.84 -14.04 -24.78
N ALA A 372 15.20 -13.02 -24.01
CA ALA A 372 14.60 -12.76 -22.70
C ALA A 372 13.07 -12.53 -22.80
N ALA A 373 12.63 -11.79 -23.81
CA ALA A 373 11.24 -11.42 -24.03
C ALA A 373 10.40 -12.46 -24.78
N SER A 374 10.97 -13.59 -25.19
CA SER A 374 10.31 -14.60 -26.05
C SER A 374 9.02 -15.17 -25.45
N ASN A 375 8.92 -15.26 -24.13
CA ASN A 375 7.75 -15.76 -23.40
C ASN A 375 6.84 -14.66 -22.86
N SER A 376 7.11 -13.38 -23.16
CA SER A 376 6.28 -12.27 -22.69
C SER A 376 4.89 -12.31 -23.31
N VAL A 377 3.87 -12.24 -22.44
CA VAL A 377 2.46 -12.16 -22.86
C VAL A 377 2.05 -10.74 -23.26
N LEU A 378 2.94 -9.74 -23.03
CA LEU A 378 2.69 -8.32 -23.26
C LEU A 378 3.32 -7.80 -24.55
N ILE A 379 4.28 -8.52 -25.12
CA ILE A 379 5.10 -8.06 -26.25
C ILE A 379 4.74 -8.79 -27.54
N ASN A 380 4.64 -8.01 -28.61
CA ASN A 380 4.61 -8.46 -29.98
C ASN A 380 5.72 -7.73 -30.76
N PHE A 381 6.70 -8.47 -31.28
CA PHE A 381 7.77 -7.86 -32.07
C PHE A 381 7.29 -7.56 -33.48
N VAL A 382 7.59 -6.38 -33.98
CA VAL A 382 7.28 -5.91 -35.32
C VAL A 382 8.55 -5.52 -36.07
N ASN A 383 8.54 -5.73 -37.40
CA ASN A 383 9.68 -5.42 -38.26
C ASN A 383 9.59 -4.04 -38.93
N ASP A 384 8.44 -3.37 -38.79
CA ASP A 384 8.22 -2.01 -39.29
C ASP A 384 7.96 -1.08 -38.10
N ILE A 385 8.80 -0.07 -37.97
CA ILE A 385 8.69 0.95 -36.90
C ILE A 385 7.34 1.68 -36.94
N LYS A 386 6.70 1.79 -38.10
CA LYS A 386 5.38 2.43 -38.22
C LYS A 386 4.25 1.64 -37.56
N LEU A 387 4.47 0.37 -37.27
CA LEU A 387 3.53 -0.50 -36.59
C LEU A 387 3.80 -0.57 -35.07
N ALA A 388 4.89 0.04 -34.60
CA ALA A 388 5.33 -0.06 -33.23
C ALA A 388 4.60 0.92 -32.32
N ASP A 389 4.32 0.48 -31.10
CA ASP A 389 3.92 1.35 -29.97
C ASP A 389 5.18 1.94 -29.30
N TYR A 390 6.25 1.16 -29.20
CA TYR A 390 7.51 1.54 -28.55
C TYR A 390 8.72 0.99 -29.32
N VAL A 391 9.88 1.60 -29.06
CA VAL A 391 11.16 1.23 -29.66
C VAL A 391 12.15 0.85 -28.57
N VAL A 392 12.71 -0.36 -28.67
CA VAL A 392 13.84 -0.81 -27.85
C VAL A 392 15.13 -0.48 -28.58
N ARG A 393 16.06 0.17 -27.88
CA ARG A 393 17.40 0.49 -28.38
C ARG A 393 18.46 -0.08 -27.46
N ALA A 394 19.37 -0.86 -27.99
CA ALA A 394 20.59 -1.29 -27.31
C ALA A 394 21.75 -0.43 -27.85
N TYR A 395 22.18 0.56 -27.09
CA TYR A 395 23.19 1.51 -27.52
C TYR A 395 24.07 1.90 -26.32
N ASP A 396 25.38 2.09 -26.57
CA ASP A 396 26.35 2.52 -25.55
C ASP A 396 26.30 1.65 -24.29
N GLY A 397 26.33 0.32 -24.48
CA GLY A 397 26.35 -0.67 -23.41
C GLY A 397 25.10 -0.65 -22.50
N SER A 398 23.97 -0.15 -22.97
CA SER A 398 22.73 -0.06 -22.21
C SER A 398 21.48 -0.28 -23.05
N TYR A 399 20.40 -0.74 -22.38
CA TYR A 399 19.05 -0.81 -22.96
C TYR A 399 18.25 0.45 -22.65
N ARG A 400 17.42 0.87 -23.61
CA ARG A 400 16.51 2.03 -23.50
C ARG A 400 15.18 1.70 -24.16
N LEU A 401 14.08 2.14 -23.57
CA LEU A 401 12.75 2.15 -24.17
C LEU A 401 12.37 3.59 -24.53
N THR A 402 11.94 3.81 -25.76
CA THR A 402 11.50 5.11 -26.25
C THR A 402 10.14 4.98 -26.94
N THR A 403 9.45 6.12 -27.16
CA THR A 403 8.35 6.16 -28.12
C THR A 403 8.89 6.15 -29.55
N VAL A 404 8.01 5.94 -30.53
CA VAL A 404 8.36 5.96 -31.96
C VAL A 404 8.82 7.36 -32.42
N THR A 405 8.29 8.39 -31.80
CA THR A 405 8.48 9.79 -32.19
C THR A 405 9.57 10.53 -31.39
N SER A 406 10.12 9.90 -30.35
CA SER A 406 11.11 10.51 -29.48
C SER A 406 12.28 9.57 -29.21
N SER A 407 13.49 10.12 -29.16
CA SER A 407 14.70 9.39 -28.72
C SER A 407 14.94 9.49 -27.20
N ILE A 408 14.09 10.24 -26.48
CA ILE A 408 14.18 10.38 -25.01
C ILE A 408 13.67 9.08 -24.38
N PRO A 409 14.47 8.44 -23.51
CA PRO A 409 14.04 7.24 -22.80
C PRO A 409 12.82 7.52 -21.91
N LEU A 410 11.89 6.58 -21.85
CA LEU A 410 10.69 6.68 -20.99
C LEU A 410 11.02 6.54 -19.50
N PHE A 411 12.08 5.81 -19.20
CA PHE A 411 12.62 5.61 -17.85
C PHE A 411 14.15 5.50 -17.94
N ARG A 412 14.82 5.36 -16.79
CA ARG A 412 16.28 5.22 -16.77
C ARG A 412 16.75 4.09 -17.70
N ARG A 413 17.87 4.31 -18.37
CA ARG A 413 18.54 3.25 -19.12
C ARG A 413 19.03 2.14 -18.16
N VAL A 414 18.91 0.89 -18.59
CA VAL A 414 19.47 -0.25 -17.87
C VAL A 414 20.89 -0.49 -18.40
N ALA A 415 21.89 -0.33 -17.54
CA ALA A 415 23.28 -0.55 -17.88
C ALA A 415 23.57 -2.05 -18.05
N GLY A 416 24.44 -2.37 -19.01
CA GLY A 416 24.75 -3.74 -19.42
C GLY A 416 23.94 -4.20 -20.62
N ILE A 417 24.45 -5.22 -21.30
CA ILE A 417 23.86 -5.84 -22.50
C ILE A 417 23.85 -7.37 -22.41
N ASP A 418 24.11 -7.90 -21.23
CA ASP A 418 24.06 -9.34 -20.95
C ASP A 418 22.63 -9.82 -20.62
N SER A 419 22.48 -11.11 -20.35
CA SER A 419 21.19 -11.72 -20.04
C SER A 419 20.56 -11.15 -18.76
N ALA A 420 21.35 -10.80 -17.76
CA ALA A 420 20.84 -10.23 -16.50
C ALA A 420 20.26 -8.82 -16.74
N ALA A 421 21.00 -7.97 -17.46
CA ALA A 421 20.53 -6.64 -17.86
C ALA A 421 19.28 -6.72 -18.75
N ALA A 422 19.22 -7.68 -19.68
CA ALA A 422 18.06 -7.89 -20.55
C ALA A 422 16.80 -8.31 -19.76
N VAL A 423 16.94 -9.19 -18.75
CA VAL A 423 15.83 -9.60 -17.89
C VAL A 423 15.35 -8.44 -17.02
N GLN A 424 16.27 -7.66 -16.43
CA GLN A 424 15.91 -6.46 -15.69
C GLN A 424 15.16 -5.46 -16.57
N PHE A 425 15.69 -5.18 -17.76
CA PHE A 425 15.08 -4.26 -18.72
C PHE A 425 13.70 -4.74 -19.18
N LEU A 426 13.53 -6.06 -19.40
CA LEU A 426 12.23 -6.65 -19.71
C LEU A 426 11.21 -6.36 -18.62
N GLY A 427 11.56 -6.52 -17.34
CA GLY A 427 10.68 -6.19 -16.21
C GLY A 427 10.23 -4.72 -16.22
N ASP A 428 11.16 -3.80 -16.50
CA ASP A 428 10.85 -2.37 -16.63
C ASP A 428 9.95 -2.09 -17.84
N VAL A 429 10.20 -2.73 -19.00
CA VAL A 429 9.33 -2.64 -20.19
C VAL A 429 7.92 -3.16 -19.87
N GLU A 430 7.80 -4.32 -19.25
CA GLU A 430 6.50 -4.89 -18.88
C GLU A 430 5.73 -4.02 -17.91
N THR A 431 6.43 -3.29 -17.01
CA THR A 431 5.83 -2.28 -16.13
C THR A 431 5.16 -1.17 -16.93
N VAL A 432 5.83 -0.62 -17.95
CA VAL A 432 5.25 0.38 -18.88
C VAL A 432 4.04 -0.19 -19.63
N LEU A 433 4.15 -1.40 -20.14
CA LEU A 433 3.07 -2.04 -20.93
C LEU A 433 1.85 -2.35 -20.06
N ASN A 434 2.05 -2.78 -18.82
CA ASN A 434 0.98 -3.00 -17.85
C ASN A 434 0.29 -1.68 -17.47
N TRP A 435 1.06 -0.62 -17.22
CA TRP A 435 0.53 0.72 -16.96
C TRP A 435 -0.39 1.17 -18.11
N ARG A 436 0.08 0.99 -19.35
CA ARG A 436 -0.70 1.35 -20.54
C ARG A 436 -1.96 0.49 -20.70
N ASN A 437 -1.88 -0.80 -20.42
CA ASN A 437 -3.04 -1.68 -20.49
C ASN A 437 -4.09 -1.33 -19.43
N LYS A 438 -3.66 -0.99 -18.21
CA LYS A 438 -4.55 -0.62 -17.11
C LYS A 438 -5.26 0.73 -17.34
N ILE A 439 -4.60 1.68 -18.00
CA ILE A 439 -5.23 2.97 -18.34
C ILE A 439 -6.35 2.79 -19.38
N GLU A 440 -6.28 1.77 -20.22
CA GLU A 440 -7.29 1.47 -21.27
C GLU A 440 -8.47 0.63 -20.74
N VAL A 441 -8.47 0.23 -19.46
CA VAL A 441 -9.55 -0.56 -18.85
C VAL A 441 -10.86 0.24 -18.86
N ASN A 442 -11.91 -0.33 -19.44
CA ASN A 442 -13.26 0.24 -19.42
C ASN A 442 -14.32 -0.86 -19.61
N ASN A 443 -15.49 -0.71 -19.00
CA ASN A 443 -16.64 -1.57 -19.22
C ASN A 443 -17.66 -0.86 -20.12
N VAL A 444 -17.60 -1.12 -21.41
CA VAL A 444 -18.51 -0.55 -22.40
C VAL A 444 -19.94 -1.10 -22.35
N LEU A 445 -20.18 -2.17 -21.58
CA LEU A 445 -21.48 -2.82 -21.44
C LEU A 445 -22.20 -2.37 -20.16
N SER A 446 -21.67 -1.38 -19.46
CA SER A 446 -22.25 -0.83 -18.24
C SER A 446 -23.57 -0.10 -18.51
N ASN A 447 -24.50 -0.19 -17.56
CA ASN A 447 -25.73 0.62 -17.55
C ASN A 447 -25.49 2.06 -17.02
N PHE A 448 -24.31 2.34 -16.47
CA PHE A 448 -23.92 3.70 -16.13
C PHE A 448 -23.66 4.52 -17.40
N SER A 449 -24.13 5.76 -17.40
CA SER A 449 -23.93 6.71 -18.51
C SER A 449 -22.70 7.57 -18.30
N ASP A 450 -22.20 8.22 -19.36
CA ASP A 450 -21.09 9.18 -19.30
C ASP A 450 -21.42 10.41 -18.44
N ASN A 451 -22.67 10.67 -18.14
CA ASN A 451 -23.14 11.80 -17.35
C ASN A 451 -23.32 11.47 -15.86
N ASP A 452 -23.13 10.23 -15.44
CA ASP A 452 -23.40 9.80 -14.06
C ASP A 452 -22.32 10.27 -13.07
N LEU A 453 -21.11 10.54 -13.53
CA LEU A 453 -20.03 11.12 -12.73
C LEU A 453 -19.59 12.46 -13.30
N LYS A 454 -19.60 13.50 -12.48
CA LYS A 454 -18.99 14.79 -12.84
C LYS A 454 -17.65 14.93 -12.12
N ILE A 455 -16.57 15.09 -12.89
CA ILE A 455 -15.22 15.39 -12.41
C ILE A 455 -14.99 16.89 -12.55
N THR A 456 -14.49 17.54 -11.51
CA THR A 456 -14.19 18.97 -11.52
C THR A 456 -12.78 19.22 -11.00
N PHE A 457 -11.91 19.73 -11.84
CA PHE A 457 -10.58 20.21 -11.48
C PHE A 457 -10.66 21.63 -10.95
N CYS A 458 -9.91 21.94 -9.90
CA CYS A 458 -9.86 23.25 -9.28
C CYS A 458 -8.41 23.66 -8.98
N ASP A 459 -8.20 24.96 -8.84
CA ASP A 459 -6.94 25.53 -8.31
C ASP A 459 -6.87 25.43 -6.77
N ALA A 460 -5.81 25.96 -6.18
CA ALA A 460 -5.60 25.99 -4.72
C ALA A 460 -6.70 26.73 -3.93
N ASN A 461 -7.49 27.58 -4.59
CA ASN A 461 -8.60 28.35 -4.00
C ASN A 461 -9.96 27.67 -4.21
N SER A 462 -9.97 26.43 -4.70
CA SER A 462 -11.17 25.68 -5.09
C SER A 462 -11.96 26.30 -6.26
N ALA A 463 -11.34 27.16 -7.06
CA ALA A 463 -11.94 27.70 -8.27
C ALA A 463 -11.85 26.69 -9.42
N PRO A 464 -12.96 26.36 -10.10
CA PRO A 464 -12.97 25.38 -11.19
C PRO A 464 -12.09 25.80 -12.38
N ILE A 465 -11.35 24.84 -12.93
CA ILE A 465 -10.50 24.98 -14.12
C ILE A 465 -11.08 24.14 -15.25
N SER A 466 -11.40 24.77 -16.38
CA SER A 466 -11.98 24.08 -17.55
C SER A 466 -10.94 23.30 -18.37
N ASN A 467 -9.68 23.75 -18.37
CA ASN A 467 -8.55 23.05 -18.97
C ASN A 467 -7.50 22.81 -17.87
N PRO A 468 -7.41 21.61 -17.31
CA PRO A 468 -6.62 21.35 -16.11
C PRO A 468 -5.11 21.37 -16.41
N THR A 469 -4.58 22.59 -16.58
CA THR A 469 -3.15 22.87 -16.73
C THR A 469 -2.67 23.66 -15.51
N TYR A 470 -1.69 23.13 -14.82
CA TYR A 470 -1.12 23.64 -13.59
C TYR A 470 0.34 24.06 -13.82
N THR A 471 0.64 25.34 -13.65
CA THR A 471 1.98 25.88 -13.91
C THR A 471 2.71 26.13 -12.59
N GLN A 472 3.88 25.53 -12.44
CA GLN A 472 4.79 25.80 -11.32
C GLN A 472 5.31 27.24 -11.40
N ALA A 473 5.56 27.88 -10.25
CA ALA A 473 6.16 29.22 -10.21
C ALA A 473 7.63 29.20 -10.67
N ASP A 474 8.34 28.12 -10.35
CA ASP A 474 9.74 27.86 -10.75
C ASP A 474 10.01 26.36 -10.78
N ALA A 475 11.23 25.98 -11.17
CA ALA A 475 11.63 24.57 -11.32
C ALA A 475 11.66 23.75 -10.02
N ALA A 476 11.71 24.40 -8.87
CA ALA A 476 11.78 23.74 -7.56
C ALA A 476 10.45 23.79 -6.79
N SER A 477 9.50 24.61 -7.25
CA SER A 477 8.21 24.78 -6.59
C SER A 477 7.21 23.67 -6.95
N THR A 478 6.16 23.57 -6.16
CA THR A 478 4.97 22.77 -6.48
C THR A 478 3.79 23.68 -6.80
N VAL A 479 2.85 23.16 -7.59
CA VAL A 479 1.55 23.81 -7.81
C VAL A 479 0.46 22.90 -7.25
N ILE A 480 -0.59 23.48 -6.71
CA ILE A 480 -1.68 22.74 -6.06
C ILE A 480 -2.82 22.48 -7.05
N MET A 481 -3.21 21.21 -7.12
CA MET A 481 -4.43 20.73 -7.77
C MET A 481 -5.43 20.31 -6.71
N GLN A 482 -6.70 20.64 -6.91
CA GLN A 482 -7.81 20.03 -6.18
C GLN A 482 -8.77 19.39 -7.19
N VAL A 483 -9.32 18.22 -6.86
CA VAL A 483 -10.27 17.51 -7.72
C VAL A 483 -11.44 17.04 -6.90
N SER A 484 -12.66 17.32 -7.38
CA SER A 484 -13.87 16.76 -6.81
C SER A 484 -14.61 15.88 -7.80
N VAL A 485 -15.31 14.89 -7.30
CA VAL A 485 -16.20 14.03 -8.06
C VAL A 485 -17.60 14.05 -7.47
N THR A 486 -18.61 14.20 -8.33
CA THR A 486 -20.02 14.33 -7.93
C THR A 486 -20.84 13.25 -8.60
N ASN A 487 -21.66 12.53 -7.82
CA ASN A 487 -22.66 11.63 -8.36
C ASN A 487 -23.79 12.45 -9.03
N LYS A 488 -23.91 12.34 -10.35
CA LYS A 488 -24.97 12.98 -11.15
C LYS A 488 -26.09 12.02 -11.54
N SER A 489 -25.95 10.74 -11.19
CA SER A 489 -27.00 9.76 -11.44
C SER A 489 -28.16 9.92 -10.44
N THR A 490 -29.25 9.25 -10.73
CA THR A 490 -30.43 9.18 -9.84
C THR A 490 -30.31 8.08 -8.77
N LYS A 491 -29.21 7.31 -8.79
CA LYS A 491 -28.96 6.17 -7.89
C LYS A 491 -27.65 6.38 -7.13
N PRO A 492 -27.54 5.85 -5.92
CA PRO A 492 -26.26 5.84 -5.22
C PRO A 492 -25.30 4.86 -5.90
N PHE A 493 -24.00 5.13 -5.79
CA PHE A 493 -22.94 4.23 -6.25
C PHE A 493 -21.66 4.38 -5.42
N PHE A 494 -20.79 3.41 -5.54
CA PHE A 494 -19.43 3.50 -5.03
C PHE A 494 -18.51 4.10 -6.09
N VAL A 495 -17.58 4.95 -5.66
CA VAL A 495 -16.55 5.51 -6.53
C VAL A 495 -15.17 5.27 -5.94
N SER A 496 -14.21 4.93 -6.80
CA SER A 496 -12.79 4.83 -6.46
C SER A 496 -11.96 5.49 -7.55
N GLY A 497 -10.94 6.25 -7.17
CA GLY A 497 -10.04 6.93 -8.11
C GLY A 497 -8.66 6.28 -8.13
N ILE A 498 -8.11 6.08 -9.32
CA ILE A 498 -6.76 5.58 -9.55
C ILE A 498 -5.95 6.67 -10.24
N TYR A 499 -4.77 6.93 -9.72
CA TYR A 499 -3.81 7.89 -10.26
C TYR A 499 -2.69 7.16 -11.02
N PHE A 500 -2.49 7.53 -12.27
CA PHE A 500 -1.46 7.04 -13.17
C PHE A 500 -0.39 8.11 -13.32
N CYS A 501 0.73 7.90 -12.64
CA CYS A 501 1.82 8.88 -12.60
C CYS A 501 2.76 8.75 -13.79
N SER A 502 3.49 9.82 -14.05
CA SER A 502 4.48 9.93 -15.13
C SER A 502 5.71 9.02 -14.96
N ASP A 503 5.95 8.48 -13.77
CA ASP A 503 6.98 7.46 -13.48
C ASP A 503 6.49 6.03 -13.69
N PHE A 504 5.32 5.86 -14.28
CA PHE A 504 4.62 4.59 -14.47
C PHE A 504 4.14 3.92 -13.17
N SER A 505 4.13 4.63 -12.05
CA SER A 505 3.42 4.16 -10.87
C SER A 505 1.90 4.29 -11.05
N ILE A 506 1.19 3.41 -10.36
CA ILE A 506 -0.27 3.41 -10.30
C ILE A 506 -0.68 3.32 -8.84
N SER A 507 -1.55 4.23 -8.42
CA SER A 507 -1.96 4.33 -7.03
C SER A 507 -3.43 4.70 -6.91
N ASN A 508 -4.12 4.10 -5.96
CA ASN A 508 -5.54 4.34 -5.69
C ASN A 508 -5.80 5.16 -4.41
N PHE A 509 -4.77 5.80 -3.87
CA PHE A 509 -4.83 6.45 -2.56
C PHE A 509 -5.58 7.80 -2.52
N LEU A 510 -5.65 8.53 -3.65
CA LEU A 510 -6.28 9.87 -3.67
C LEU A 510 -7.80 9.84 -3.45
N LEU A 511 -8.44 8.76 -3.86
CA LEU A 511 -9.86 8.52 -3.65
C LEU A 511 -10.08 7.02 -3.47
N PRO A 512 -9.94 6.51 -2.24
CA PRO A 512 -10.34 5.14 -1.93
C PRO A 512 -11.86 5.00 -2.09
N ASN A 513 -12.33 3.77 -2.18
CA ASN A 513 -13.74 3.43 -2.38
C ASN A 513 -14.66 4.23 -1.45
N GLN A 514 -15.48 5.12 -2.02
CA GLN A 514 -16.45 5.97 -1.33
C GLN A 514 -17.85 5.67 -1.85
N PHE A 515 -18.85 5.69 -0.96
CA PHE A 515 -20.26 5.58 -1.32
C PHE A 515 -20.85 6.98 -1.46
N LEU A 516 -21.45 7.29 -2.61
CA LEU A 516 -22.04 8.58 -2.91
C LEU A 516 -23.53 8.47 -3.19
N GLN A 517 -24.33 9.22 -2.44
CA GLN A 517 -25.73 9.45 -2.75
C GLN A 517 -25.88 10.36 -4.00
N PRO A 518 -27.05 10.35 -4.67
CA PRO A 518 -27.33 11.30 -5.76
C PRO A 518 -27.03 12.75 -5.36
N ASN A 519 -26.29 13.46 -6.22
CA ASN A 519 -25.78 14.83 -6.02
C ASN A 519 -24.75 15.02 -4.89
N GLU A 520 -24.32 13.96 -4.23
CA GLU A 520 -23.22 14.04 -3.26
C GLU A 520 -21.89 14.23 -3.97
N THR A 521 -20.99 14.99 -3.33
CA THR A 521 -19.65 15.31 -3.85
C THR A 521 -18.59 14.89 -2.84
N VAL A 522 -17.54 14.24 -3.33
CA VAL A 522 -16.33 13.92 -2.57
C VAL A 522 -15.13 14.56 -3.25
N TRP A 523 -14.11 14.87 -2.46
CA TRP A 523 -12.84 15.42 -2.94
C TRP A 523 -11.76 14.36 -2.89
N LEU A 524 -10.88 14.36 -3.89
CA LEU A 524 -9.62 13.64 -3.80
C LEU A 524 -8.85 14.17 -2.59
N GLN A 525 -8.15 13.27 -1.91
CA GLN A 525 -7.37 13.62 -0.73
C GLN A 525 -5.94 13.10 -0.87
N TYR A 526 -5.00 13.97 -0.59
CA TYR A 526 -3.59 13.66 -0.44
C TYR A 526 -3.19 14.03 0.99
N ASN A 527 -2.74 13.06 1.79
CA ASN A 527 -2.46 13.27 3.22
C ASN A 527 -3.63 13.98 3.94
N ASN A 528 -4.86 13.47 3.73
CA ASN A 528 -6.11 14.01 4.27
C ASN A 528 -6.42 15.48 3.88
N LYS A 529 -5.70 16.06 2.92
CA LYS A 529 -5.98 17.38 2.32
C LYS A 529 -6.57 17.24 0.94
N ARG A 530 -7.40 18.22 0.54
CA ARG A 530 -7.85 18.36 -0.83
C ARG A 530 -6.72 18.80 -1.78
N ASP A 531 -5.62 19.30 -1.21
CA ASP A 531 -4.48 19.84 -1.92
C ASP A 531 -3.55 18.72 -2.39
N VAL A 532 -3.54 18.48 -3.68
CA VAL A 532 -2.63 17.54 -4.33
C VAL A 532 -1.46 18.33 -4.92
N PRO A 533 -0.24 18.23 -4.35
CA PRO A 533 0.90 18.96 -4.88
C PRO A 533 1.42 18.31 -6.17
N LEU A 534 1.56 19.11 -7.22
CA LEU A 534 2.06 18.69 -8.53
C LEU A 534 3.39 19.36 -8.83
N TYR A 535 4.25 18.65 -9.54
CA TYR A 535 5.51 19.19 -10.07
C TYR A 535 6.02 18.33 -11.23
N VAL A 536 6.78 18.93 -12.13
CA VAL A 536 7.56 18.19 -13.12
C VAL A 536 8.82 17.66 -12.43
N PRO A 537 9.06 16.34 -12.36
CA PRO A 537 10.23 15.78 -11.71
C PRO A 537 11.54 16.34 -12.27
N ALA A 538 12.54 16.57 -11.40
CA ALA A 538 13.84 17.13 -11.79
C ALA A 538 14.56 16.29 -12.88
N ALA A 539 14.35 14.98 -12.88
CA ALA A 539 14.84 14.09 -13.93
C ALA A 539 14.30 14.47 -15.31
N PHE A 540 13.00 14.72 -15.43
CA PHE A 540 12.38 15.16 -16.68
C PHE A 540 12.87 16.56 -17.09
N GLN A 541 13.01 17.47 -16.14
CA GLN A 541 13.56 18.81 -16.39
C GLN A 541 14.99 18.73 -16.94
N SER A 542 15.82 17.84 -16.40
CA SER A 542 17.20 17.63 -16.88
C SER A 542 17.26 17.06 -18.31
N TRP A 543 16.17 16.44 -18.77
CA TRP A 543 16.01 15.96 -20.15
C TRP A 543 15.34 16.99 -21.07
N GLY A 544 15.10 18.22 -20.57
CA GLY A 544 14.43 19.28 -21.31
C GLY A 544 12.91 19.14 -21.38
N ILE A 545 12.33 18.21 -20.62
CA ILE A 545 10.86 18.02 -20.55
C ILE A 545 10.32 19.02 -19.52
N LYS A 546 9.57 19.97 -20.02
CA LYS A 546 8.97 21.05 -19.23
C LYS A 546 7.50 20.85 -18.90
N SER A 547 6.89 19.82 -19.43
CA SER A 547 5.45 19.55 -19.24
C SER A 547 5.22 18.05 -19.20
N ILE A 548 4.43 17.59 -18.24
CA ILE A 548 3.99 16.21 -18.11
C ILE A 548 2.46 16.17 -18.03
N THR A 549 1.87 15.20 -18.72
CA THR A 549 0.44 14.90 -18.60
C THR A 549 0.29 13.62 -17.81
N GLU A 550 -0.52 13.66 -16.77
CA GLU A 550 -0.83 12.54 -15.90
C GLU A 550 -2.34 12.24 -15.95
N HIS A 551 -2.73 11.06 -15.48
CA HIS A 551 -4.06 10.55 -15.73
C HIS A 551 -4.74 10.09 -14.43
N LEU A 552 -6.00 10.50 -14.26
CA LEU A 552 -6.90 9.99 -13.23
C LEU A 552 -7.96 9.11 -13.88
N LYS A 553 -8.16 7.92 -13.33
CA LYS A 553 -9.23 7.01 -13.75
C LYS A 553 -10.15 6.74 -12.57
N PHE A 554 -11.43 7.03 -12.73
CA PHE A 554 -12.45 6.80 -11.72
C PHE A 554 -13.27 5.58 -12.10
N PHE A 555 -13.45 4.67 -11.16
CA PHE A 555 -14.36 3.54 -11.26
C PHE A 555 -15.60 3.86 -10.47
N ILE A 556 -16.77 3.77 -11.07
CA ILE A 556 -18.04 3.77 -10.36
C ILE A 556 -18.68 2.38 -10.43
N SER A 557 -19.38 1.98 -9.39
CA SER A 557 -20.02 0.67 -9.31
C SER A 557 -21.26 0.72 -8.42
N ALA A 558 -22.24 -0.10 -8.76
CA ALA A 558 -23.39 -0.35 -7.89
C ALA A 558 -22.97 -0.95 -6.54
N ASP A 559 -21.77 -1.50 -6.44
CA ASP A 559 -21.25 -2.22 -5.28
C ASP A 559 -19.83 -1.81 -4.96
N ALA A 560 -19.41 -2.03 -3.69
CA ALA A 560 -18.07 -1.68 -3.23
C ALA A 560 -16.98 -2.31 -4.12
N LEU A 561 -16.11 -1.47 -4.67
CA LEU A 561 -14.97 -1.88 -5.48
C LEU A 561 -13.69 -1.83 -4.65
N THR A 562 -12.86 -2.88 -4.74
CA THR A 562 -11.46 -2.77 -4.36
C THR A 562 -10.61 -2.58 -5.61
N THR A 563 -9.83 -1.52 -5.63
CA THR A 563 -8.89 -1.21 -6.71
C THR A 563 -7.44 -1.54 -6.33
N ASP A 564 -7.22 -2.22 -5.20
CA ASP A 564 -5.89 -2.58 -4.67
C ASP A 564 -5.03 -3.38 -5.66
N GLY A 565 -5.67 -4.26 -6.45
CA GLY A 565 -4.97 -5.03 -7.50
C GLY A 565 -4.49 -4.19 -8.70
N GLN A 566 -4.83 -2.91 -8.76
CA GLN A 566 -4.37 -2.00 -9.81
C GLN A 566 -3.06 -1.30 -9.46
N ASN A 567 -2.66 -1.26 -8.18
CA ASN A 567 -1.44 -0.58 -7.75
C ASN A 567 -0.20 -1.17 -8.42
N GLN A 568 0.74 -0.31 -8.76
CA GLN A 568 2.00 -0.65 -9.41
C GLN A 568 3.10 0.31 -8.95
N SER A 569 4.28 -0.22 -8.62
CA SER A 569 5.45 0.59 -8.30
C SER A 569 5.95 1.32 -9.54
N GLY A 570 6.43 2.55 -9.36
CA GLY A 570 7.02 3.35 -10.42
C GLY A 570 8.42 2.91 -10.81
N LEU A 571 8.86 3.37 -11.97
CA LEU A 571 10.20 3.16 -12.48
C LEU A 571 11.11 4.33 -12.09
N GLN A 572 12.41 4.06 -11.92
CA GLN A 572 13.37 5.12 -11.67
C GLN A 572 13.58 5.96 -12.94
N LEU A 573 13.51 7.28 -12.79
CA LEU A 573 13.65 8.22 -13.89
C LEU A 573 15.08 8.76 -14.03
N ASP A 574 15.92 8.72 -12.97
CA ASP A 574 17.31 9.20 -13.00
C ASP A 574 18.27 8.27 -12.25
N MET A 575 19.55 8.28 -12.69
CA MET A 575 20.65 7.49 -12.13
C MET A 575 21.33 8.12 -10.90
N LYS A 576 21.07 9.39 -10.58
CA LYS A 576 21.87 10.15 -9.61
C LYS A 576 21.20 10.51 -8.29
N THR A 577 19.92 10.36 -8.17
CA THR A 577 19.18 10.64 -6.93
C THR A 577 18.38 9.43 -6.51
N ALA A 578 18.70 8.88 -5.33
CA ALA A 578 17.76 8.05 -4.60
C ALA A 578 16.58 8.97 -4.26
N GLN A 579 15.58 9.00 -5.12
CA GLN A 579 14.35 9.73 -4.82
C GLN A 579 13.52 8.91 -3.86
N THR A 580 13.10 9.57 -2.81
CA THR A 580 11.99 9.15 -1.98
C THR A 580 10.77 8.95 -2.88
N THR A 581 10.49 7.70 -3.24
CA THR A 581 9.19 7.34 -3.79
C THR A 581 8.16 7.69 -2.74
N ARG A 582 7.15 8.45 -3.13
CA ARG A 582 6.00 8.78 -2.28
C ARG A 582 5.31 7.47 -1.90
N ALA A 583 5.61 6.94 -0.72
CA ALA A 583 4.81 5.91 -0.11
C ALA A 583 3.57 6.56 0.48
N ILE A 584 2.41 6.08 0.13
CA ILE A 584 1.15 6.68 0.53
C ILE A 584 0.23 5.63 1.11
N GLY A 585 -0.36 6.06 2.24
CA GLY A 585 -1.12 5.24 3.17
C GLY A 585 -2.42 4.62 2.67
N ALA A 586 -2.94 3.78 3.50
CA ALA A 586 -3.88 2.69 3.33
C ALA A 586 -5.34 3.06 2.97
N ILE A 587 -6.08 2.07 2.49
CA ILE A 587 -7.37 2.15 1.83
C ILE A 587 -8.48 1.54 2.67
N GLN A 588 -9.65 2.18 2.64
CA GLN A 588 -10.86 1.69 3.28
C GLN A 588 -11.62 0.68 2.42
N SER A 589 -12.23 -0.32 3.04
CA SER A 589 -13.25 -1.18 2.45
C SER A 589 -14.55 -1.07 3.24
N LEU A 590 -15.67 -1.12 2.55
CA LEU A 590 -17.03 -1.10 3.11
C LEU A 590 -17.73 -2.45 2.91
N PRO A 591 -18.86 -2.70 3.61
CA PRO A 591 -19.48 -4.02 3.68
C PRO A 591 -20.16 -4.48 2.38
N ASN A 592 -20.20 -5.79 2.24
CA ASN A 592 -20.71 -6.58 1.12
C ASN A 592 -22.09 -6.20 0.61
N LEU A 593 -22.18 -5.86 -0.67
CA LEU A 593 -23.39 -5.82 -1.47
C LEU A 593 -23.14 -6.44 -2.86
N ASN A 594 -24.16 -6.94 -3.54
CA ASN A 594 -24.07 -7.69 -4.80
C ASN A 594 -23.44 -6.90 -5.97
N LEU A 595 -22.40 -7.43 -6.58
CA LEU A 595 -21.61 -6.77 -7.64
C LEU A 595 -22.29 -6.93 -9.01
N GLY A 596 -22.89 -5.86 -9.52
CA GLY A 596 -23.64 -5.88 -10.75
C GLY A 596 -23.03 -5.11 -11.90
N ASP A 597 -22.75 -3.83 -11.73
CA ASP A 597 -22.43 -2.95 -12.84
C ASP A 597 -21.34 -1.97 -12.44
N TRP A 598 -20.40 -1.70 -13.35
CA TRP A 598 -19.33 -0.75 -13.12
C TRP A 598 -18.92 -0.07 -14.44
N ARG A 599 -18.39 1.15 -14.36
CA ARG A 599 -17.88 1.94 -15.48
C ARG A 599 -16.67 2.75 -15.07
N THR A 600 -15.83 3.12 -16.01
CA THR A 600 -14.71 4.04 -15.78
C THR A 600 -14.94 5.39 -16.43
N PHE A 601 -14.34 6.40 -15.81
CA PHE A 601 -14.26 7.79 -16.29
C PHE A 601 -12.82 8.22 -16.24
N ASP A 602 -12.35 8.82 -17.31
CA ASP A 602 -10.97 9.22 -17.51
C ASP A 602 -10.85 10.75 -17.44
N ALA A 603 -9.78 11.23 -16.84
CA ALA A 603 -9.50 12.65 -16.74
C ALA A 603 -7.99 12.91 -16.74
N ASP A 604 -7.53 13.68 -17.72
CA ASP A 604 -6.13 14.08 -17.86
C ASP A 604 -5.91 15.47 -17.28
N PHE A 605 -4.73 15.70 -16.73
CA PHE A 605 -4.25 17.01 -16.34
C PHE A 605 -2.78 17.18 -16.68
N THR A 606 -2.35 18.41 -16.89
CA THR A 606 -0.99 18.74 -17.29
C THR A 606 -0.30 19.60 -16.25
N THR A 607 0.91 19.21 -15.85
CA THR A 607 1.78 20.05 -15.03
C THR A 607 2.87 20.64 -15.90
N VAL A 608 3.10 21.94 -15.78
CA VAL A 608 4.08 22.69 -16.57
C VAL A 608 5.11 23.33 -15.64
N CYS A 609 6.39 23.15 -15.99
CA CYS A 609 7.51 23.85 -15.38
C CYS A 609 8.01 24.95 -16.34
N PRO A 610 8.24 26.20 -15.90
CA PRO A 610 8.65 27.32 -16.75
C PRO A 610 9.99 27.14 -17.46
#